data_12bbfc53097a58e314c5166011c60c17
#
_entry.id   12bbfc53097a58e314c5166011c60c17
#
_cell.length_a   1.000
_cell.length_b   1.000
_cell.length_c   1.000
_cell.angle_alpha   90.00
_cell.angle_beta   90.00
_cell.angle_gamma   90.00
#
_symmetry.space_group_name_H-M   'P 1'
#
loop_
_entity.id
_entity.type
_entity.pdbx_description
1 polymer ?
#
loop_
_entity_poly.entity_id
_entity_poly.type
_entity_poly.pdbx_seq_one_letter_code
_entity_poly.pdbx_strand_id
1 'polypeptide(L)'
;MEKMTSPYKWGMVVDLDRCTGCGACVVACQAENNVAICDKKQIAEGRDMHWLRIERFWVGEYPDVRVRFLPVLCQHCQDAPCEPVCPVYASYHNPDGLNGQIYNRCVGTRYCGNNCPYAVRVFNFYDHEHSWPSPLNNQLSPDITVRSRGVMEKCSFCIQRIRRAKEEAKAEGRMIKDGEVQPACAQTCPADALVFGNMADPESRVARLSRSPRRFRLLEGLGTHPSIYYLKGGGREHV
;
A
#
# COMPACT_ATOMS: atom_id res chain seq x y z
N MET A 1 11.29 -21.41 -19.92
CA MET A 1 11.73 -20.37 -18.96
C MET A 1 11.18 -20.78 -17.60
N GLU A 2 12.04 -21.29 -16.74
CA GLU A 2 11.69 -21.60 -15.36
C GLU A 2 11.22 -20.32 -14.67
N LYS A 3 10.01 -20.33 -14.08
CA LYS A 3 9.55 -19.22 -13.25
C LYS A 3 10.51 -19.13 -12.07
N MET A 4 11.33 -18.10 -12.03
CA MET A 4 12.14 -17.80 -10.83
C MET A 4 11.16 -17.61 -9.66
N THR A 5 11.01 -18.63 -8.84
CA THR A 5 10.18 -18.59 -7.65
C THR A 5 10.97 -17.91 -6.55
N SER A 6 10.52 -16.75 -6.11
CA SER A 6 11.08 -16.09 -4.93
C SER A 6 10.69 -16.85 -3.66
N PRO A 7 11.57 -16.93 -2.65
CA PRO A 7 11.21 -17.46 -1.33
C PRO A 7 10.31 -16.51 -0.54
N TYR A 8 10.05 -15.33 -1.07
CA TYR A 8 9.21 -14.32 -0.44
C TYR A 8 7.89 -14.14 -1.19
N LYS A 9 6.83 -13.96 -0.43
CA LYS A 9 5.52 -13.50 -0.90
C LYS A 9 5.02 -12.44 0.09
N TRP A 10 5.24 -11.18 -0.24
CA TRP A 10 4.90 -10.10 0.66
C TRP A 10 3.40 -9.83 0.74
N GLY A 11 2.91 -9.59 1.94
CA GLY A 11 1.51 -9.27 2.19
C GLY A 11 1.30 -8.49 3.48
N MET A 12 0.08 -8.09 3.71
CA MET A 12 -0.30 -7.30 4.88
C MET A 12 -1.61 -7.79 5.48
N VAL A 13 -1.74 -7.68 6.78
CA VAL A 13 -3.02 -7.82 7.49
C VAL A 13 -3.35 -6.50 8.17
N VAL A 14 -4.58 -6.04 8.02
CA VAL A 14 -5.11 -4.83 8.66
C VAL A 14 -6.18 -5.25 9.67
N ASP A 15 -5.92 -5.05 10.95
CA ASP A 15 -6.89 -5.33 12.02
C ASP A 15 -7.79 -4.10 12.26
N LEU A 16 -9.04 -4.20 11.84
CA LEU A 16 -10.00 -3.10 11.92
C LEU A 16 -10.46 -2.79 13.35
N ASP A 17 -10.34 -3.74 14.29
CA ASP A 17 -10.62 -3.49 15.72
C ASP A 17 -9.57 -2.59 16.36
N ARG A 18 -8.35 -2.68 15.85
CA ARG A 18 -7.22 -1.91 16.37
C ARG A 18 -7.08 -0.54 15.70
N CYS A 19 -7.64 -0.38 14.48
CA CYS A 19 -7.54 0.86 13.74
C CYS A 19 -8.37 1.99 14.37
N THR A 20 -7.72 3.04 14.82
CA THR A 20 -8.34 4.23 15.41
C THR A 20 -8.63 5.35 14.40
N GLY A 21 -8.25 5.17 13.13
CA GLY A 21 -8.43 6.20 12.09
C GLY A 21 -7.55 7.44 12.25
N CYS A 22 -6.48 7.37 13.04
CA CYS A 22 -5.64 8.53 13.40
C CYS A 22 -4.87 9.18 12.24
N GLY A 23 -4.74 8.53 11.07
CA GLY A 23 -4.05 9.07 9.89
C GLY A 23 -2.52 9.00 9.92
N ALA A 24 -1.87 8.55 11.00
CA ALA A 24 -0.42 8.47 11.11
C ALA A 24 0.22 7.66 9.96
N CYS A 25 -0.41 6.56 9.54
CA CYS A 25 0.02 5.74 8.42
C CYS A 25 -0.01 6.48 7.07
N VAL A 26 -0.95 7.41 6.88
CA VAL A 26 -1.05 8.24 5.67
C VAL A 26 0.12 9.21 5.60
N VAL A 27 0.37 9.94 6.68
CA VAL A 27 1.47 10.91 6.77
C VAL A 27 2.83 10.21 6.62
N ALA A 28 3.03 9.08 7.31
CA ALA A 28 4.25 8.30 7.19
C ALA A 28 4.49 7.78 5.76
N CYS A 29 3.43 7.38 5.06
CA CYS A 29 3.53 6.96 3.66
C CYS A 29 3.94 8.12 2.75
N GLN A 30 3.40 9.31 2.97
CA GLN A 30 3.75 10.51 2.22
C GLN A 30 5.23 10.89 2.42
N ALA A 31 5.67 10.95 3.67
CA ALA A 31 7.05 11.29 4.01
C ALA A 31 8.07 10.28 3.46
N GLU A 32 7.83 8.99 3.70
CA GLU A 32 8.74 7.91 3.29
C GLU A 32 8.89 7.79 1.78
N ASN A 33 7.79 7.99 1.04
CA ASN A 33 7.75 7.70 -0.40
C ASN A 33 7.73 8.98 -1.27
N ASN A 34 8.05 10.13 -0.71
CA ASN A 34 7.99 11.43 -1.41
C ASN A 34 6.66 11.61 -2.17
N VAL A 35 5.56 11.21 -1.55
CA VAL A 35 4.23 11.37 -2.14
C VAL A 35 3.82 12.84 -2.00
N ALA A 36 3.43 13.44 -3.10
CA ALA A 36 3.08 14.85 -3.15
C ALA A 36 1.91 15.19 -2.22
N ILE A 37 1.99 16.34 -1.59
CA ILE A 37 0.92 16.91 -0.77
C ILE A 37 0.08 17.82 -1.66
N CYS A 38 -1.21 17.50 -1.78
CA CYS A 38 -2.17 18.27 -2.55
C CYS A 38 -2.93 19.23 -1.66
N ASP A 39 -3.25 20.41 -2.19
CA ASP A 39 -4.07 21.39 -1.49
C ASP A 39 -5.57 21.01 -1.52
N LYS A 40 -6.39 21.77 -0.77
CA LYS A 40 -7.83 21.54 -0.68
C LYS A 40 -8.53 21.61 -2.03
N LYS A 41 -8.10 22.51 -2.94
CA LYS A 41 -8.68 22.68 -4.27
C LYS A 41 -8.38 21.46 -5.12
N GLN A 42 -7.14 21.00 -5.16
CA GLN A 42 -6.73 19.81 -5.90
C GLN A 42 -7.47 18.56 -5.42
N ILE A 43 -7.65 18.42 -4.10
CA ILE A 43 -8.43 17.31 -3.53
C ILE A 43 -9.92 17.39 -3.94
N ALA A 44 -10.51 18.58 -3.90
CA ALA A 44 -11.90 18.79 -4.34
C ALA A 44 -12.11 18.50 -5.84
N GLU A 45 -11.06 18.66 -6.65
CA GLU A 45 -11.04 18.30 -8.08
C GLU A 45 -10.77 16.80 -8.32
N GLY A 46 -10.68 15.96 -7.26
CA GLY A 46 -10.35 14.54 -7.36
C GLY A 46 -8.91 14.25 -7.79
N ARG A 47 -7.98 15.16 -7.48
CA ARG A 47 -6.56 15.08 -7.87
C ARG A 47 -5.64 14.81 -6.67
N ASP A 48 -6.16 14.08 -5.70
CA ASP A 48 -5.39 13.66 -4.53
C ASP A 48 -4.27 12.66 -4.90
N MET A 49 -3.21 12.66 -4.10
CA MET A 49 -2.02 11.82 -4.32
C MET A 49 -1.83 10.76 -3.21
N HIS A 50 -2.89 10.42 -2.48
CA HIS A 50 -2.81 9.47 -1.38
C HIS A 50 -2.60 8.03 -1.87
N TRP A 51 -1.43 7.44 -1.59
CA TRP A 51 -1.18 6.01 -1.83
C TRP A 51 -1.86 5.11 -0.80
N LEU A 52 -2.15 5.66 0.36
CA LEU A 52 -2.94 5.07 1.43
C LEU A 52 -3.93 6.12 1.92
N ARG A 53 -5.19 5.74 2.02
CA ARG A 53 -6.25 6.59 2.57
C ARG A 53 -7.03 5.82 3.63
N ILE A 54 -7.74 6.52 4.48
CA ILE A 54 -8.63 5.91 5.48
C ILE A 54 -10.06 6.26 5.10
N GLU A 55 -10.79 5.24 4.68
CA GLU A 55 -12.25 5.34 4.48
C GLU A 55 -12.94 5.34 5.86
N ARG A 56 -14.00 6.13 5.98
CA ARG A 56 -14.76 6.26 7.20
C ARG A 56 -16.23 5.93 6.93
N PHE A 57 -16.75 4.96 7.66
CA PHE A 57 -18.13 4.49 7.52
C PHE A 57 -18.88 4.73 8.83
N TRP A 58 -20.08 5.25 8.72
CA TRP A 58 -21.03 5.37 9.82
C TRP A 58 -21.91 4.12 9.83
N VAL A 59 -22.07 3.53 11.01
CA VAL A 59 -22.86 2.31 11.22
C VAL A 59 -23.83 2.53 12.38
N GLY A 60 -25.10 2.16 12.19
CA GLY A 60 -26.17 2.40 13.14
C GLY A 60 -27.04 3.62 12.79
N GLU A 61 -28.03 3.86 13.60
CA GLU A 61 -28.96 4.99 13.49
C GLU A 61 -28.82 5.92 14.70
N TYR A 62 -29.04 7.20 14.48
CA TYR A 62 -28.96 8.18 15.57
C TYR A 62 -29.99 7.84 16.67
N PRO A 63 -29.62 7.88 17.99
CA PRO A 63 -28.33 8.33 18.56
C PRO A 63 -27.20 7.27 18.62
N ASP A 64 -27.47 6.01 18.30
CA ASP A 64 -26.51 4.89 18.45
C ASP A 64 -25.61 4.71 17.20
N VAL A 65 -24.94 5.79 16.82
CA VAL A 65 -24.06 5.82 15.65
C VAL A 65 -22.61 5.48 16.05
N ARG A 66 -22.00 4.59 15.30
CA ARG A 66 -20.58 4.22 15.44
C ARG A 66 -19.81 4.54 14.17
N VAL A 67 -18.53 4.86 14.29
CA VAL A 67 -17.64 5.02 13.17
C VAL A 67 -16.75 3.78 13.00
N ARG A 68 -16.55 3.36 11.76
CA ARG A 68 -15.56 2.35 11.37
C ARG A 68 -14.58 2.93 10.39
N PHE A 69 -13.31 2.60 10.58
CA PHE A 69 -12.21 3.04 9.74
C PHE A 69 -11.69 1.88 8.90
N LEU A 70 -11.44 2.13 7.62
CA LEU A 70 -10.90 1.16 6.70
C LEU A 70 -9.69 1.77 5.98
N PRO A 71 -8.46 1.44 6.37
CA PRO A 71 -7.27 1.82 5.62
C PRO A 71 -7.26 1.10 4.27
N VAL A 72 -7.21 1.86 3.17
CA VAL A 72 -7.22 1.34 1.80
C VAL A 72 -5.96 1.77 1.08
N LEU A 73 -5.23 0.80 0.52
CA LEU A 73 -4.01 0.99 -0.25
C LEU A 73 -3.97 -0.03 -1.40
N CYS A 74 -2.93 0.01 -2.24
CA CYS A 74 -2.80 -0.98 -3.31
C CYS A 74 -2.84 -2.39 -2.71
N GLN A 75 -3.76 -3.22 -3.20
CA GLN A 75 -4.00 -4.57 -2.69
C GLN A 75 -2.94 -5.57 -3.15
N HIS A 76 -1.99 -5.18 -4.00
CA HIS A 76 -0.98 -6.06 -4.58
C HIS A 76 -1.59 -7.39 -5.04
N CYS A 77 -2.64 -7.28 -5.88
CA CYS A 77 -3.41 -8.40 -6.38
C CYS A 77 -2.52 -9.39 -7.12
N GLN A 78 -2.77 -10.69 -6.93
CA GLN A 78 -2.10 -11.77 -7.68
C GLN A 78 -2.52 -11.73 -9.16
N ASP A 79 -3.83 -11.55 -9.40
CA ASP A 79 -4.43 -11.38 -10.72
C ASP A 79 -4.84 -9.91 -10.87
N ALA A 80 -3.85 -9.06 -11.12
CA ALA A 80 -3.99 -7.62 -11.08
C ALA A 80 -4.56 -7.07 -12.39
N PRO A 81 -5.81 -6.57 -12.43
CA PRO A 81 -6.44 -6.07 -13.66
C PRO A 81 -5.77 -4.80 -14.20
N CYS A 82 -4.93 -4.16 -13.40
CA CYS A 82 -4.15 -3.00 -13.82
C CYS A 82 -2.90 -3.33 -14.65
N GLU A 83 -2.48 -4.61 -14.73
CA GLU A 83 -1.30 -5.03 -15.48
C GLU A 83 -1.59 -5.19 -16.98
N PRO A 84 -2.61 -5.97 -17.42
CA PRO A 84 -2.85 -6.22 -18.83
C PRO A 84 -3.28 -4.99 -19.62
N VAL A 85 -3.79 -3.96 -18.95
CA VAL A 85 -4.23 -2.72 -19.62
C VAL A 85 -3.15 -1.67 -19.77
N CYS A 86 -1.94 -1.92 -19.26
CA CYS A 86 -0.83 -1.00 -19.40
C CYS A 86 -0.15 -1.17 -20.77
N PRO A 87 -0.25 -0.19 -21.69
CA PRO A 87 0.25 -0.34 -23.05
C PRO A 87 1.77 -0.44 -23.13
N VAL A 88 2.47 -0.01 -22.09
CA VAL A 88 3.95 0.03 -22.03
C VAL A 88 4.51 -0.91 -20.95
N TYR A 89 3.68 -1.77 -20.37
CA TYR A 89 4.08 -2.69 -19.31
C TYR A 89 4.81 -2.00 -18.15
N ALA A 90 4.36 -0.79 -17.81
CA ALA A 90 4.86 -0.06 -16.64
C ALA A 90 4.29 -0.63 -15.33
N SER A 91 3.11 -1.24 -15.40
CA SER A 91 2.48 -2.01 -14.31
C SER A 91 2.82 -3.49 -14.52
N TYR A 92 3.45 -4.12 -13.54
CA TYR A 92 3.95 -5.50 -13.67
C TYR A 92 3.90 -6.25 -12.35
N HIS A 93 3.97 -7.56 -12.43
CA HIS A 93 4.09 -8.45 -11.27
C HIS A 93 5.54 -8.88 -11.07
N ASN A 94 6.06 -8.74 -9.85
CA ASN A 94 7.40 -9.21 -9.54
C ASN A 94 7.39 -10.64 -8.91
N PRO A 95 8.53 -11.34 -8.87
CA PRO A 95 8.60 -12.68 -8.31
C PRO A 95 8.23 -12.78 -6.82
N ASP A 96 8.30 -11.68 -6.06
CA ASP A 96 7.96 -11.61 -4.64
C ASP A 96 6.46 -11.41 -4.38
N GLY A 97 5.63 -11.49 -5.42
CA GLY A 97 4.18 -11.30 -5.33
C GLY A 97 3.73 -9.83 -5.26
N LEU A 98 4.60 -8.89 -5.61
CA LEU A 98 4.25 -7.47 -5.61
C LEU A 98 3.82 -7.00 -7.00
N ASN A 99 2.70 -6.29 -7.06
CA ASN A 99 2.36 -5.48 -8.20
C ASN A 99 3.23 -4.22 -8.18
N GLY A 100 4.12 -4.09 -9.16
CA GLY A 100 5.07 -2.98 -9.28
C GLY A 100 4.60 -1.89 -10.24
N GLN A 101 5.26 -0.75 -10.19
CA GLN A 101 5.09 0.37 -11.12
C GLN A 101 6.46 0.90 -11.51
N ILE A 102 6.76 0.92 -12.82
CA ILE A 102 7.98 1.52 -13.37
C ILE A 102 7.64 2.91 -13.88
N TYR A 103 8.00 3.93 -13.11
CA TYR A 103 7.61 5.30 -13.40
C TYR A 103 8.17 5.81 -14.72
N ASN A 104 9.43 5.49 -15.05
CA ASN A 104 10.09 5.91 -16.30
C ASN A 104 9.49 5.29 -17.57
N ARG A 105 8.69 4.22 -17.44
CA ARG A 105 7.95 3.64 -18.58
C ARG A 105 6.54 4.21 -18.69
N CYS A 106 6.02 4.83 -17.62
CA CYS A 106 4.64 5.26 -17.58
C CYS A 106 4.42 6.44 -18.55
N VAL A 107 3.52 6.27 -19.50
CA VAL A 107 3.11 7.30 -20.47
C VAL A 107 1.78 7.98 -20.10
N GLY A 108 1.25 7.69 -18.91
CA GLY A 108 0.10 8.41 -18.34
C GLY A 108 -1.27 8.11 -18.94
N THR A 109 -1.46 6.98 -19.61
CA THR A 109 -2.79 6.62 -20.19
C THR A 109 -3.90 6.44 -19.15
N ARG A 110 -3.55 6.23 -17.87
CA ARG A 110 -4.44 6.06 -16.72
C ARG A 110 -5.33 4.81 -16.75
N TYR A 111 -5.25 3.95 -17.74
CA TYR A 111 -6.05 2.73 -17.84
C TYR A 111 -5.90 1.83 -16.63
N CYS A 112 -4.70 1.75 -16.06
CA CYS A 112 -4.47 0.98 -14.84
C CYS A 112 -5.22 1.54 -13.62
N GLY A 113 -5.47 2.85 -13.56
CA GLY A 113 -6.31 3.49 -12.54
C GLY A 113 -7.78 3.16 -12.75
N ASN A 114 -8.26 3.25 -14.00
CA ASN A 114 -9.67 2.96 -14.34
C ASN A 114 -10.01 1.47 -14.11
N ASN A 115 -9.05 0.57 -14.33
CA ASN A 115 -9.25 -0.86 -14.11
C ASN A 115 -8.98 -1.31 -12.66
N CYS A 116 -8.54 -0.42 -11.79
CA CYS A 116 -8.33 -0.77 -10.39
C CYS A 116 -9.67 -0.69 -9.61
N PRO A 117 -10.27 -1.81 -9.19
CA PRO A 117 -11.55 -1.78 -8.49
C PRO A 117 -11.46 -1.15 -7.09
N TYR A 118 -10.25 -0.98 -6.58
CA TYR A 118 -9.98 -0.39 -5.27
C TYR A 118 -9.72 1.12 -5.32
N ALA A 119 -9.64 1.72 -6.52
CA ALA A 119 -9.32 3.13 -6.76
C ALA A 119 -8.07 3.61 -5.98
N VAL A 120 -6.98 2.81 -6.05
CA VAL A 120 -5.74 3.06 -5.29
C VAL A 120 -4.53 3.35 -6.17
N ARG A 121 -4.79 3.76 -7.40
CA ARG A 121 -3.78 4.25 -8.34
C ARG A 121 -4.10 5.70 -8.64
N VAL A 122 -3.19 6.56 -8.25
CA VAL A 122 -3.34 8.01 -8.39
C VAL A 122 -2.52 8.53 -9.55
N PHE A 123 -3.00 9.57 -10.20
CA PHE A 123 -2.30 10.19 -11.34
C PHE A 123 -1.68 11.51 -10.92
N ASN A 124 -0.43 11.69 -11.24
CA ASN A 124 0.29 12.92 -10.95
C ASN A 124 -0.03 14.00 -11.99
N PHE A 125 -0.89 14.94 -11.63
CA PHE A 125 -1.34 16.02 -12.51
C PHE A 125 -0.41 17.23 -12.51
N TYR A 126 0.45 17.38 -11.52
CA TYR A 126 1.23 18.59 -11.28
C TYR A 126 2.71 18.25 -11.10
N ASP A 127 3.57 19.23 -11.37
CA ASP A 127 4.97 19.15 -10.97
C ASP A 127 5.08 19.54 -9.50
N HIS A 128 5.66 18.64 -8.71
CA HIS A 128 5.85 18.79 -7.27
C HIS A 128 7.35 18.94 -6.91
N GLU A 129 8.18 19.12 -7.92
CA GLU A 129 9.60 19.38 -7.72
C GLU A 129 9.82 20.83 -7.31
N HIS A 130 10.68 21.03 -6.33
CA HIS A 130 11.16 22.35 -5.96
C HIS A 130 12.45 22.64 -6.70
N SER A 131 12.53 23.81 -7.34
CA SER A 131 13.77 24.24 -8.00
C SER A 131 14.93 24.29 -7.00
N TRP A 132 16.06 23.76 -7.41
CA TRP A 132 17.28 23.79 -6.61
C TRP A 132 17.97 25.15 -6.71
N PRO A 133 18.54 25.73 -5.62
CA PRO A 133 18.48 25.22 -4.23
C PRO A 133 17.19 25.63 -3.51
N SER A 134 16.53 24.69 -2.87
CA SER A 134 15.37 24.96 -2.01
C SER A 134 15.50 24.21 -0.68
N PRO A 135 15.33 24.87 0.48
CA PRO A 135 15.35 24.20 1.77
C PRO A 135 14.24 23.14 1.90
N LEU A 136 13.16 23.26 1.12
CA LEU A 136 12.08 22.27 1.08
C LEU A 136 12.53 20.91 0.55
N ASN A 137 13.61 20.84 -0.22
CA ASN A 137 14.17 19.58 -0.70
C ASN A 137 14.78 18.73 0.43
N ASN A 138 15.12 19.34 1.59
CA ASN A 138 15.65 18.61 2.73
C ASN A 138 14.61 17.71 3.42
N GLN A 139 13.30 17.88 3.13
CA GLN A 139 12.25 17.01 3.63
C GLN A 139 12.13 15.70 2.81
N LEU A 140 12.75 15.63 1.64
CA LEU A 140 12.61 14.48 0.74
C LEU A 140 13.42 13.29 1.25
N SER A 141 12.82 12.11 1.17
CA SER A 141 13.52 10.85 1.40
C SER A 141 14.55 10.61 0.30
N PRO A 142 15.83 10.39 0.62
CA PRO A 142 16.88 10.18 -0.38
C PRO A 142 16.75 8.83 -1.10
N ASP A 143 16.04 7.88 -0.52
CA ASP A 143 15.89 6.50 -1.06
C ASP A 143 14.88 6.42 -2.20
N ILE A 144 14.07 7.45 -2.40
CA ILE A 144 12.97 7.47 -3.36
C ILE A 144 13.01 8.75 -4.20
N THR A 145 12.96 8.61 -5.50
CA THR A 145 12.84 9.75 -6.42
C THR A 145 11.47 10.41 -6.31
N VAL A 146 11.42 11.72 -6.48
CA VAL A 146 10.18 12.46 -6.77
C VAL A 146 9.72 12.06 -8.18
N ARG A 147 8.42 11.79 -8.34
CA ARG A 147 7.88 11.42 -9.67
C ARG A 147 7.45 12.66 -10.40
N SER A 148 7.74 12.68 -11.68
CA SER A 148 7.34 13.76 -12.57
C SER A 148 5.83 13.78 -12.81
N ARG A 149 5.33 14.90 -13.27
CA ARG A 149 3.99 15.04 -13.82
C ARG A 149 3.73 14.01 -14.92
N GLY A 150 2.51 13.49 -15.01
CA GLY A 150 2.07 12.63 -16.11
C GLY A 150 2.25 11.14 -15.86
N VAL A 151 2.63 10.71 -14.66
CA VAL A 151 2.77 9.29 -14.30
C VAL A 151 1.71 8.84 -13.32
N MET A 152 1.43 7.53 -13.32
CA MET A 152 0.59 6.89 -12.30
C MET A 152 1.45 6.45 -11.12
N GLU A 153 0.94 6.68 -9.92
CA GLU A 153 1.60 6.29 -8.67
C GLU A 153 0.71 5.36 -7.84
N LYS A 154 1.32 4.58 -6.96
CA LYS A 154 0.63 3.68 -6.05
C LYS A 154 1.54 3.17 -4.94
N CYS A 155 0.96 2.61 -3.88
CA CYS A 155 1.71 1.94 -2.82
C CYS A 155 2.63 0.84 -3.38
N SER A 156 3.87 0.82 -2.94
CA SER A 156 4.90 -0.17 -3.29
C SER A 156 5.27 -1.10 -2.12
N PHE A 157 4.59 -1.04 -0.98
CA PHE A 157 5.00 -1.60 0.31
C PHE A 157 6.40 -1.13 0.74
N CYS A 158 6.74 0.13 0.42
CA CYS A 158 8.07 0.69 0.68
C CYS A 158 9.18 -0.22 0.12
N ILE A 159 9.15 -0.46 -1.19
CA ILE A 159 10.05 -1.40 -1.90
C ILE A 159 11.53 -1.15 -1.60
N GLN A 160 11.93 0.08 -1.31
CA GLN A 160 13.29 0.45 -0.89
C GLN A 160 13.70 -0.27 0.39
N ARG A 161 12.79 -0.37 1.38
CA ARG A 161 13.05 -1.09 2.65
C ARG A 161 13.17 -2.59 2.42
N ILE A 162 12.31 -3.16 1.56
CA ILE A 162 12.38 -4.58 1.17
C ILE A 162 13.72 -4.87 0.47
N ARG A 163 14.15 -4.02 -0.45
CA ARG A 163 15.41 -4.18 -1.18
C ARG A 163 16.60 -4.13 -0.23
N ARG A 164 16.66 -3.13 0.66
CA ARG A 164 17.71 -3.00 1.66
C ARG A 164 17.84 -4.27 2.51
N ALA A 165 16.75 -4.74 3.10
CA ALA A 165 16.76 -5.96 3.90
C ALA A 165 17.15 -7.20 3.10
N LYS A 166 16.79 -7.30 1.82
CA LYS A 166 17.23 -8.38 0.93
C LYS A 166 18.74 -8.36 0.70
N GLU A 167 19.30 -7.20 0.48
CA GLU A 167 20.74 -7.02 0.27
C GLU A 167 21.52 -7.36 1.54
N GLU A 168 21.07 -6.89 2.70
CA GLU A 168 21.65 -7.20 3.99
C GLU A 168 21.58 -8.72 4.31
N ALA A 169 20.42 -9.32 4.17
CA ALA A 169 20.23 -10.75 4.40
C ALA A 169 21.06 -11.60 3.43
N LYS A 170 21.19 -11.19 2.17
CA LYS A 170 22.03 -11.85 1.17
C LYS A 170 23.51 -11.76 1.54
N ALA A 171 23.99 -10.61 2.01
CA ALA A 171 25.36 -10.41 2.45
C ALA A 171 25.71 -11.31 3.66
N GLU A 172 24.74 -11.56 4.53
CA GLU A 172 24.87 -12.42 5.71
C GLU A 172 24.57 -13.91 5.42
N GLY A 173 24.20 -14.27 4.18
CA GLY A 173 23.88 -15.65 3.79
C GLY A 173 22.61 -16.21 4.47
N ARG A 174 21.65 -15.38 4.84
CA ARG A 174 20.41 -15.76 5.54
C ARG A 174 19.14 -15.31 4.82
N MET A 175 18.02 -15.76 5.32
CA MET A 175 16.71 -15.24 4.96
C MET A 175 16.36 -14.01 5.81
N ILE A 176 15.47 -13.15 5.28
CA ILE A 176 14.88 -12.04 6.05
C ILE A 176 14.00 -12.63 7.16
N LYS A 177 14.19 -12.15 8.39
CA LYS A 177 13.42 -12.58 9.56
C LYS A 177 12.04 -11.89 9.59
N ASP A 178 11.05 -12.54 10.24
CA ASP A 178 9.75 -11.94 10.47
C ASP A 178 9.89 -10.65 11.29
N GLY A 179 9.20 -9.58 10.84
CA GLY A 179 9.27 -8.26 11.47
C GLY A 179 10.50 -7.41 11.11
N GLU A 180 11.51 -7.93 10.40
CA GLU A 180 12.71 -7.19 10.00
C GLU A 180 12.38 -6.10 8.95
N VAL A 181 11.42 -6.38 8.06
CA VAL A 181 10.92 -5.39 7.10
C VAL A 181 9.58 -4.85 7.58
N GLN A 182 9.53 -3.54 7.80
CA GLN A 182 8.29 -2.85 8.11
C GLN A 182 8.11 -1.65 7.18
N PRO A 183 7.03 -1.61 6.36
CA PRO A 183 6.64 -0.39 5.65
C PRO A 183 6.39 0.77 6.63
N ALA A 184 6.63 1.99 6.19
CA ALA A 184 6.50 3.18 7.05
C ALA A 184 5.12 3.27 7.74
N CYS A 185 4.06 2.91 7.02
CA CYS A 185 2.69 2.90 7.56
C CYS A 185 2.50 1.88 8.70
N ALA A 186 3.14 0.71 8.62
CA ALA A 186 3.08 -0.29 9.69
C ALA A 186 3.93 0.13 10.89
N GLN A 187 5.15 0.62 10.64
CA GLN A 187 6.08 1.08 11.68
C GLN A 187 5.49 2.22 12.52
N THR A 188 4.78 3.16 11.87
CA THR A 188 4.25 4.35 12.54
C THR A 188 2.89 4.11 13.19
N CYS A 189 2.25 2.97 12.97
CA CYS A 189 0.91 2.71 13.48
C CYS A 189 0.91 2.56 15.01
N PRO A 190 0.34 3.51 15.79
CA PRO A 190 0.39 3.46 17.25
C PRO A 190 -0.44 2.32 17.86
N ALA A 191 -1.40 1.81 17.08
CA ALA A 191 -2.28 0.72 17.51
C ALA A 191 -1.81 -0.66 16.98
N ASP A 192 -0.68 -0.73 16.26
CA ASP A 192 -0.18 -1.97 15.62
C ASP A 192 -1.28 -2.68 14.81
N ALA A 193 -2.09 -1.88 14.10
CA ALA A 193 -3.22 -2.37 13.30
C ALA A 193 -2.79 -2.90 11.93
N LEU A 194 -1.62 -2.50 11.43
CA LEU A 194 -1.06 -2.93 10.14
C LEU A 194 0.11 -3.88 10.39
N VAL A 195 -0.03 -5.12 9.98
CA VAL A 195 0.99 -6.17 10.13
C VAL A 195 1.46 -6.59 8.76
N PHE A 196 2.75 -6.39 8.47
CA PHE A 196 3.39 -6.72 7.20
C PHE A 196 4.38 -7.86 7.38
N GLY A 197 4.57 -8.69 6.34
CA GLY A 197 5.58 -9.75 6.37
C GLY A 197 5.50 -10.69 5.18
N ASN A 198 6.27 -11.78 5.29
CA ASN A 198 6.34 -12.84 4.28
C ASN A 198 5.20 -13.85 4.47
N MET A 199 4.22 -13.84 3.56
CA MET A 199 3.10 -14.79 3.55
C MET A 199 3.51 -16.22 3.18
N ALA A 200 4.70 -16.41 2.57
CA ALA A 200 5.23 -17.73 2.25
C ALA A 200 5.82 -18.45 3.48
N ASP A 201 6.17 -17.70 4.52
CA ASP A 201 6.60 -18.25 5.80
C ASP A 201 5.36 -18.52 6.68
N PRO A 202 5.01 -19.81 6.95
CA PRO A 202 3.83 -20.15 7.73
C PRO A 202 3.88 -19.68 9.20
N GLU A 203 5.09 -19.47 9.72
CA GLU A 203 5.33 -19.05 11.11
C GLU A 203 5.32 -17.52 11.26
N SER A 204 5.35 -16.77 10.17
CA SER A 204 5.33 -15.32 10.21
C SER A 204 4.02 -14.83 10.84
N ARG A 205 4.10 -13.69 11.53
CA ARG A 205 2.94 -13.04 12.16
C ARG A 205 1.84 -12.75 11.14
N VAL A 206 2.21 -12.26 9.96
CA VAL A 206 1.26 -11.94 8.89
C VAL A 206 0.55 -13.19 8.37
N ALA A 207 1.27 -14.30 8.17
CA ALA A 207 0.68 -15.55 7.69
C ALA A 207 -0.29 -16.17 8.72
N ARG A 208 0.04 -16.12 10.00
CA ARG A 208 -0.86 -16.58 11.07
C ARG A 208 -2.15 -15.75 11.13
N LEU A 209 -2.04 -14.42 11.09
CA LEU A 209 -3.19 -13.54 11.11
C LEU A 209 -4.06 -13.67 9.85
N SER A 210 -3.47 -13.94 8.69
CA SER A 210 -4.19 -14.13 7.44
C SER A 210 -5.07 -15.39 7.42
N ARG A 211 -4.89 -16.30 8.38
CA ARG A 211 -5.71 -17.52 8.58
C ARG A 211 -6.81 -17.34 9.63
N SER A 212 -6.88 -16.16 10.27
CA SER A 212 -7.90 -15.85 11.28
C SER A 212 -9.31 -16.04 10.74
N PRO A 213 -10.26 -16.57 11.52
CA PRO A 213 -11.67 -16.66 11.12
C PRO A 213 -12.32 -15.30 10.88
N ARG A 214 -11.74 -14.21 11.42
CA ARG A 214 -12.18 -12.82 11.20
C ARG A 214 -11.74 -12.25 9.84
N ARG A 215 -10.91 -12.96 9.08
CA ARG A 215 -10.34 -12.46 7.82
C ARG A 215 -11.37 -12.27 6.72
N PHE A 216 -11.14 -11.27 5.90
CA PHE A 216 -11.79 -11.09 4.60
C PHE A 216 -10.84 -10.33 3.66
N ARG A 217 -11.14 -10.32 2.39
CA ARG A 217 -10.47 -9.51 1.38
C ARG A 217 -11.47 -8.51 0.81
N LEU A 218 -10.98 -7.34 0.43
CA LEU A 218 -11.83 -6.36 -0.26
C LEU A 218 -12.23 -6.90 -1.63
N LEU A 219 -13.51 -6.77 -1.98
CA LEU A 219 -14.08 -7.15 -3.28
C LEU A 219 -13.67 -8.57 -3.73
N GLU A 220 -13.68 -9.52 -2.82
CA GLU A 220 -13.19 -10.89 -3.04
C GLU A 220 -13.88 -11.56 -4.24
N GLY A 221 -15.16 -11.27 -4.48
CA GLY A 221 -15.93 -11.79 -5.60
C GLY A 221 -15.42 -11.39 -7.00
N LEU A 222 -14.52 -10.41 -7.10
CA LEU A 222 -13.90 -10.02 -8.37
C LEU A 222 -12.73 -10.91 -8.80
N GLY A 223 -12.29 -11.87 -7.96
CA GLY A 223 -11.23 -12.83 -8.30
C GLY A 223 -9.85 -12.22 -8.50
N THR A 224 -9.58 -11.02 -7.99
CA THR A 224 -8.27 -10.34 -8.15
C THR A 224 -7.20 -10.87 -7.20
N HIS A 225 -7.55 -11.71 -6.25
CA HIS A 225 -6.69 -12.34 -5.25
C HIS A 225 -5.75 -11.35 -4.53
N PRO A 226 -6.30 -10.41 -3.72
CA PRO A 226 -5.52 -9.45 -2.94
C PRO A 226 -4.48 -10.10 -2.02
N SER A 227 -3.31 -9.47 -1.88
CA SER A 227 -2.29 -9.83 -0.88
C SER A 227 -2.50 -9.11 0.47
N ILE A 228 -3.57 -8.32 0.58
CA ILE A 228 -3.97 -7.69 1.84
C ILE A 228 -5.22 -8.37 2.37
N TYR A 229 -5.14 -8.75 3.62
CA TYR A 229 -6.26 -9.28 4.39
C TYR A 229 -6.72 -8.25 5.43
N TYR A 230 -8.00 -8.22 5.66
CA TYR A 230 -8.60 -7.41 6.72
C TYR A 230 -9.20 -8.33 7.77
N LEU A 231 -9.04 -7.98 9.03
CA LEU A 231 -9.73 -8.66 10.12
C LEU A 231 -10.97 -7.83 10.47
N LYS A 232 -12.15 -8.45 10.34
CA LYS A 232 -13.41 -7.82 10.74
C LYS A 232 -13.31 -7.36 12.19
N GLY A 233 -13.84 -6.19 12.45
CA GLY A 233 -14.08 -5.74 13.80
C GLY A 233 -14.95 -6.78 14.51
N GLY A 234 -14.48 -7.31 15.64
CA GLY A 234 -15.32 -8.06 16.55
C GLY A 234 -16.32 -7.06 17.09
N GLY A 235 -17.49 -6.97 16.47
CA GLY A 235 -18.57 -6.23 17.08
C GLY A 235 -18.75 -6.84 18.46
N ARG A 236 -18.37 -6.12 19.52
CA ARG A 236 -19.07 -6.33 20.77
C ARG A 236 -20.50 -5.95 20.43
N GLU A 237 -21.32 -6.95 20.17
CA GLU A 237 -22.74 -6.85 20.42
C GLU A 237 -22.84 -6.52 21.90
N HIS A 238 -22.79 -5.25 22.23
CA HIS A 238 -23.18 -4.81 23.54
C HIS A 238 -24.69 -4.78 23.52
N VAL A 239 -25.23 -5.81 24.13
CA VAL A 239 -26.53 -5.84 24.77
C VAL A 239 -26.79 -4.50 25.46
#